data_12e08d9106bbe1ab92952395cc1819ef
#
_entry.id   12e08d9106bbe1ab92952395cc1819ef
#
_cell.length_a   1.000
_cell.length_b   1.000
_cell.length_c   1.000
_cell.angle_alpha   90.00
_cell.angle_beta   90.00
_cell.angle_gamma   90.00
#
_symmetry.space_group_name_H-M   'P 1'
#
loop_
_entity.id
_entity.type
_entity.pdbx_description
1 polymer ?
#
loop_
_entity_poly.entity_id
_entity_poly.type
_entity_poly.pdbx_seq_one_letter_code
_entity_poly.pdbx_strand_id
1 'polypeptide(L)'
;MMNYIVVASIMETPQHESVTIDVHRVNESSNFAVLTINRPEKLNALNQEVMAALVDYTQFIEHRDDIRCVVVTGAKPLPAEEGKRAKPNAFVAGADITEFVDKTSQDRPIFPMNGWEALWNLSKPTIAMVDGFALGGGCEIACSCDLRIASTRSKFGTPEINLGLIPGGGGTQRLASLIGYGKTMEMVYTGEMIGAEEAKAIGLVNHVLEPDDLEEFTFSIASTIASKSSHTLSIAKKVIRAALDESISQGIKIEEDEFALLFDTEDKNIGVQAFLSRTEPNWKHK
;
A
#
# COMPACT_ATOMS: atom_id res chain seq x y z
N MET A 1 15.69 44.00 2.14
CA MET A 1 15.32 42.70 1.51
C MET A 1 16.05 41.61 2.25
N MET A 2 15.38 40.90 3.14
CA MET A 2 15.93 39.73 3.82
C MET A 2 15.79 38.51 2.90
N ASN A 3 16.92 38.00 2.42
CA ASN A 3 16.97 36.73 1.69
C ASN A 3 16.72 35.61 2.69
N TYR A 4 15.52 35.04 2.69
CA TYR A 4 15.27 33.75 3.32
C TYR A 4 15.88 32.67 2.43
N ILE A 5 17.06 32.19 2.80
CA ILE A 5 17.59 30.93 2.29
C ILE A 5 16.73 29.83 2.94
N VAL A 6 15.78 29.27 2.18
CA VAL A 6 15.13 28.03 2.54
C VAL A 6 16.19 26.94 2.40
N VAL A 7 16.83 26.58 3.52
CA VAL A 7 17.63 25.37 3.60
C VAL A 7 16.59 24.24 3.58
N ALA A 8 16.41 23.62 2.42
CA ALA A 8 15.72 22.33 2.35
C ALA A 8 16.53 21.36 3.21
N SER A 9 16.05 21.08 4.42
CA SER A 9 16.62 20.02 5.24
C SER A 9 16.43 18.73 4.46
N ILE A 10 17.53 18.11 4.05
CA ILE A 10 17.51 16.74 3.53
C ILE A 10 16.97 15.90 4.69
N MET A 11 15.73 15.44 4.58
CA MET A 11 15.16 14.54 5.59
C MET A 11 16.03 13.29 5.60
N GLU A 12 16.59 12.96 6.76
CA GLU A 12 17.29 11.70 6.94
C GLU A 12 16.29 10.53 6.79
N THR A 13 16.76 9.44 6.21
CA THR A 13 15.92 8.23 6.11
C THR A 13 15.57 7.74 7.51
N PRO A 14 14.28 7.60 7.87
CA PRO A 14 13.89 7.04 9.15
C PRO A 14 14.53 5.67 9.37
N GLN A 15 14.83 5.35 10.63
CA GLN A 15 15.43 4.06 11.00
C GLN A 15 14.50 3.35 11.97
N HIS A 16 13.94 2.24 11.53
CA HIS A 16 13.07 1.39 12.34
C HIS A 16 13.49 -0.07 12.19
N GLU A 17 13.43 -0.85 13.25
CA GLU A 17 13.72 -2.28 13.20
C GLU A 17 12.51 -3.08 12.69
N SER A 18 11.30 -2.63 13.04
CA SER A 18 10.03 -3.30 12.74
C SER A 18 9.52 -3.09 11.31
N VAL A 19 10.03 -2.08 10.61
CA VAL A 19 9.81 -1.84 9.17
C VAL A 19 11.11 -1.38 8.55
N THR A 20 11.48 -1.93 7.40
CA THR A 20 12.65 -1.49 6.64
C THR A 20 12.25 -0.88 5.31
N ILE A 21 13.12 -0.05 4.74
CA ILE A 21 12.96 0.55 3.42
C ILE A 21 14.16 0.21 2.54
N ASP A 22 13.88 -0.32 1.34
CA ASP A 22 14.87 -0.52 0.28
C ASP A 22 14.46 0.30 -0.95
N VAL A 23 15.40 1.02 -1.56
CA VAL A 23 15.12 1.87 -2.73
C VAL A 23 15.75 1.24 -3.97
N HIS A 24 14.90 0.88 -4.93
CA HIS A 24 15.27 0.24 -6.18
C HIS A 24 15.29 1.24 -7.32
N ARG A 25 16.43 1.32 -8.01
CA ARG A 25 16.61 2.24 -9.13
C ARG A 25 15.93 1.69 -10.39
N VAL A 26 15.12 2.54 -11.02
CA VAL A 26 14.48 2.25 -12.31
C VAL A 26 15.27 2.92 -13.45
N ASN A 27 15.58 4.21 -13.29
CA ASN A 27 16.41 4.99 -14.22
C ASN A 27 17.16 6.10 -13.45
N GLU A 28 17.72 7.11 -14.13
CA GLU A 28 18.53 8.16 -13.49
C GLU A 28 17.73 9.03 -12.51
N SER A 29 16.43 9.19 -12.72
CA SER A 29 15.56 10.08 -11.95
C SER A 29 14.37 9.40 -11.30
N SER A 30 14.24 8.07 -11.41
CA SER A 30 13.07 7.32 -10.96
C SER A 30 13.47 6.10 -10.18
N ASN A 31 12.87 5.94 -9.01
CA ASN A 31 13.02 4.78 -8.13
C ASN A 31 11.62 4.32 -7.68
N PHE A 32 11.55 3.08 -7.20
CA PHE A 32 10.47 2.66 -6.31
C PHE A 32 11.05 2.23 -4.97
N ALA A 33 10.27 2.35 -3.91
CA ALA A 33 10.64 1.90 -2.58
C ALA A 33 9.93 0.59 -2.24
N VAL A 34 10.60 -0.28 -1.48
CA VAL A 34 10.01 -1.46 -0.86
C VAL A 34 10.00 -1.25 0.65
N LEU A 35 8.82 -1.19 1.24
CA LEU A 35 8.61 -1.18 2.68
C LEU A 35 8.34 -2.61 3.13
N THR A 36 9.23 -3.16 3.94
CA THR A 36 9.10 -4.51 4.49
C THR A 36 8.75 -4.46 5.96
N ILE A 37 7.56 -4.94 6.33
CA ILE A 37 7.16 -5.14 7.72
C ILE A 37 7.95 -6.30 8.26
N ASN A 38 8.81 -6.04 9.26
CA ASN A 38 9.89 -6.94 9.68
C ASN A 38 9.72 -7.42 11.12
N ARG A 39 8.73 -8.27 11.35
CA ARG A 39 8.50 -9.00 12.61
C ARG A 39 8.22 -10.48 12.33
N PRO A 40 9.13 -11.20 11.63
CA PRO A 40 8.87 -12.58 11.18
C PRO A 40 8.63 -13.55 12.34
N GLU A 41 9.15 -13.29 13.53
CA GLU A 41 8.89 -14.05 14.76
C GLU A 41 7.44 -13.92 15.24
N LYS A 42 6.71 -12.90 14.80
CA LYS A 42 5.30 -12.62 15.08
C LYS A 42 4.42 -12.69 13.83
N LEU A 43 4.88 -13.36 12.75
CA LEU A 43 4.19 -13.40 11.45
C LEU A 43 3.88 -11.98 10.93
N ASN A 44 4.78 -11.04 11.15
CA ASN A 44 4.69 -9.63 10.75
C ASN A 44 3.46 -8.90 11.34
N ALA A 45 2.98 -9.31 12.52
CA ALA A 45 1.82 -8.69 13.17
C ALA A 45 2.07 -7.21 13.49
N LEU A 46 1.02 -6.40 13.31
CA LEU A 46 1.04 -4.96 13.55
C LEU A 46 1.03 -4.64 15.04
N ASN A 47 1.94 -3.79 15.45
CA ASN A 47 1.97 -3.16 16.76
C ASN A 47 2.16 -1.64 16.61
N GLN A 48 2.18 -0.89 17.69
CA GLN A 48 2.33 0.57 17.65
C GLN A 48 3.63 1.01 16.97
N GLU A 49 4.72 0.25 17.12
CA GLU A 49 6.01 0.53 16.49
C GLU A 49 5.92 0.39 14.96
N VAL A 50 5.31 -0.69 14.44
CA VAL A 50 5.07 -0.87 13.00
C VAL A 50 4.21 0.26 12.45
N MET A 51 3.15 0.64 13.18
CA MET A 51 2.24 1.70 12.74
C MET A 51 2.94 3.07 12.70
N ALA A 52 3.77 3.38 13.70
CA ALA A 52 4.60 4.59 13.70
C ALA A 52 5.60 4.59 12.55
N ALA A 53 6.32 3.47 12.34
CA ALA A 53 7.27 3.32 11.24
C ALA A 53 6.62 3.52 9.87
N LEU A 54 5.41 2.98 9.64
CA LEU A 54 4.67 3.19 8.39
C LEU A 54 4.32 4.67 8.19
N VAL A 55 3.92 5.39 9.23
CA VAL A 55 3.66 6.84 9.15
C VAL A 55 4.93 7.60 8.81
N ASP A 56 6.04 7.34 9.51
CA ASP A 56 7.31 8.03 9.28
C ASP A 56 7.85 7.78 7.86
N TYR A 57 7.81 6.52 7.39
CA TYR A 57 8.26 6.19 6.04
C TYR A 57 7.35 6.77 4.96
N THR A 58 6.03 6.79 5.14
CA THR A 58 5.13 7.42 4.16
C THR A 58 5.36 8.91 4.08
N GLN A 59 5.60 9.59 5.20
CA GLN A 59 5.97 11.01 5.22
C GLN A 59 7.32 11.25 4.54
N PHE A 60 8.33 10.45 4.84
CA PHE A 60 9.64 10.50 4.18
C PHE A 60 9.52 10.33 2.67
N ILE A 61 8.77 9.30 2.22
CA ILE A 61 8.55 9.02 0.80
C ILE A 61 7.78 10.14 0.12
N GLU A 62 6.78 10.73 0.77
CA GLU A 62 6.00 11.84 0.19
C GLU A 62 6.89 13.00 -0.25
N HIS A 63 7.94 13.30 0.50
CA HIS A 63 8.89 14.39 0.23
C HIS A 63 10.08 13.99 -0.67
N ARG A 64 10.12 12.76 -1.18
CA ARG A 64 11.19 12.23 -2.05
C ARG A 64 10.73 12.19 -3.50
N ASP A 65 11.09 13.21 -4.29
CA ASP A 65 10.69 13.30 -5.70
C ASP A 65 11.22 12.16 -6.58
N ASP A 66 12.29 11.52 -6.17
CA ASP A 66 12.88 10.39 -6.89
C ASP A 66 12.17 9.05 -6.63
N ILE A 67 11.40 8.91 -5.52
CA ILE A 67 10.60 7.71 -5.25
C ILE A 67 9.19 7.92 -5.82
N ARG A 68 8.75 7.06 -6.74
CA ARG A 68 7.52 7.24 -7.51
C ARG A 68 6.50 6.13 -7.41
N CYS A 69 6.88 5.02 -6.81
CA CYS A 69 6.00 3.91 -6.49
C CYS A 69 6.48 3.27 -5.18
N VAL A 70 5.58 2.67 -4.43
CA VAL A 70 5.89 1.98 -3.18
C VAL A 70 5.32 0.58 -3.22
N VAL A 71 6.17 -0.40 -2.92
CA VAL A 71 5.76 -1.79 -2.66
C VAL A 71 5.75 -2.00 -1.16
N VAL A 72 4.69 -2.57 -0.61
CA VAL A 72 4.58 -2.96 0.80
C VAL A 72 4.56 -4.49 0.86
N THR A 73 5.40 -5.07 1.70
CA THR A 73 5.47 -6.52 1.88
C THR A 73 5.78 -6.91 3.32
N GLY A 74 5.73 -8.19 3.63
CA GLY A 74 6.16 -8.76 4.91
C GLY A 74 7.50 -9.49 4.78
N ALA A 75 8.32 -9.43 5.82
CA ALA A 75 9.57 -10.18 5.89
C ALA A 75 9.32 -11.70 5.77
N LYS A 76 10.22 -12.39 5.08
CA LYS A 76 10.18 -13.86 4.97
C LYS A 76 10.32 -14.50 6.35
N PRO A 77 9.70 -15.67 6.59
CA PRO A 77 9.81 -16.35 7.86
C PRO A 77 11.28 -16.69 8.19
N LEU A 78 11.60 -16.67 9.48
CA LEU A 78 12.91 -17.14 9.94
C LEU A 78 13.09 -18.63 9.61
N PRO A 79 14.35 -19.08 9.39
CA PRO A 79 14.63 -20.49 9.23
C PRO A 79 14.08 -21.31 10.40
N ALA A 80 13.62 -22.52 10.11
CA ALA A 80 13.14 -23.41 11.17
C ALA A 80 14.25 -23.72 12.17
N GLU A 81 13.94 -23.61 13.46
CA GLU A 81 14.80 -24.15 14.49
C GLU A 81 14.86 -25.69 14.43
N GLU A 82 15.97 -26.28 14.83
CA GLU A 82 16.15 -27.71 14.82
C GLU A 82 15.01 -28.42 15.57
N GLY A 83 14.34 -29.37 14.88
CA GLY A 83 13.18 -30.11 15.42
C GLY A 83 11.84 -29.38 15.40
N LYS A 84 11.78 -28.13 14.92
CA LYS A 84 10.53 -27.37 14.78
C LYS A 84 10.13 -27.20 13.31
N ARG A 85 8.83 -27.05 13.05
CA ARG A 85 8.34 -26.67 11.72
C ARG A 85 8.66 -25.19 11.45
N ALA A 86 9.02 -24.85 10.21
CA ALA A 86 9.09 -23.47 9.76
C ALA A 86 7.74 -22.78 9.96
N LYS A 87 7.79 -21.51 10.36
CA LYS A 87 6.57 -20.68 10.38
C LYS A 87 6.05 -20.48 8.96
N PRO A 88 4.72 -20.37 8.78
CA PRO A 88 4.16 -20.04 7.48
C PRO A 88 4.60 -18.65 7.03
N ASN A 89 4.58 -18.43 5.73
CA ASN A 89 4.75 -17.10 5.17
C ASN A 89 3.57 -16.21 5.60
N ALA A 90 3.87 -14.97 5.92
CA ALA A 90 2.88 -13.96 6.21
C ALA A 90 3.31 -12.62 5.61
N PHE A 91 2.40 -12.02 4.86
CA PHE A 91 2.46 -10.59 4.58
C PHE A 91 2.31 -9.85 5.92
N VAL A 92 1.14 -9.98 6.54
CA VAL A 92 0.83 -9.50 7.90
C VAL A 92 -0.31 -10.36 8.45
N ALA A 93 -0.07 -11.09 9.53
CA ALA A 93 -1.06 -12.02 10.09
C ALA A 93 -2.06 -11.37 11.08
N GLY A 94 -2.18 -10.05 11.07
CA GLY A 94 -3.11 -9.30 11.90
C GLY A 94 -2.44 -8.28 12.80
N ALA A 95 -3.21 -7.73 13.76
CA ALA A 95 -2.66 -6.92 14.82
C ALA A 95 -2.04 -7.81 15.92
N ASP A 96 -1.04 -7.30 16.63
CA ASP A 96 -0.52 -7.96 17.83
C ASP A 96 -1.56 -7.83 18.94
N ILE A 97 -2.33 -8.89 19.15
CA ILE A 97 -3.47 -8.89 20.09
C ILE A 97 -3.04 -8.67 21.55
N THR A 98 -1.75 -8.82 21.86
CA THR A 98 -1.25 -8.51 23.20
C THR A 98 -1.38 -7.02 23.54
N GLU A 99 -1.45 -6.16 22.52
CA GLU A 99 -1.69 -4.72 22.71
C GLU A 99 -3.17 -4.37 22.97
N PHE A 100 -4.08 -5.33 22.84
CA PHE A 100 -5.52 -5.13 23.10
C PHE A 100 -5.90 -5.49 24.56
N VAL A 101 -5.03 -6.20 25.26
CA VAL A 101 -5.28 -6.57 26.66
C VAL A 101 -5.47 -5.29 27.48
N ASP A 102 -6.52 -5.26 28.29
CA ASP A 102 -6.91 -4.14 29.15
C ASP A 102 -7.29 -2.83 28.43
N LYS A 103 -7.35 -2.82 27.10
CA LYS A 103 -7.84 -1.66 26.34
C LYS A 103 -9.34 -1.51 26.47
N THR A 104 -9.77 -0.25 26.57
CA THR A 104 -11.18 0.15 26.67
C THR A 104 -11.54 1.20 25.62
N SER A 105 -12.78 1.59 25.52
CA SER A 105 -13.22 2.70 24.65
C SER A 105 -12.63 4.06 25.05
N GLN A 106 -12.02 4.16 26.22
CA GLN A 106 -11.33 5.37 26.69
C GLN A 106 -9.93 5.52 26.10
N ASP A 107 -9.34 4.42 25.59
CA ASP A 107 -7.99 4.37 25.01
C ASP A 107 -7.99 4.74 23.51
N ARG A 108 -8.92 5.58 23.06
CA ARG A 108 -8.98 5.99 21.65
C ARG A 108 -7.93 7.06 21.34
N PRO A 109 -7.30 6.98 20.15
CA PRO A 109 -7.33 5.85 19.21
C PRO A 109 -6.52 4.66 19.74
N ILE A 110 -6.97 3.43 19.45
CA ILE A 110 -6.29 2.18 19.87
C ILE A 110 -4.86 2.13 19.32
N PHE A 111 -4.69 2.56 18.07
CA PHE A 111 -3.39 2.84 17.46
C PHE A 111 -3.24 4.37 17.32
N PRO A 112 -2.42 5.03 18.14
CA PRO A 112 -2.20 6.48 18.06
C PRO A 112 -1.66 6.95 16.70
N MET A 113 -0.78 6.12 16.08
CA MET A 113 -0.30 6.33 14.72
C MET A 113 -1.08 5.43 13.76
N ASN A 114 -1.65 6.02 12.71
CA ASN A 114 -2.52 5.31 11.78
C ASN A 114 -1.80 5.01 10.46
N GLY A 115 -1.05 3.88 10.44
CA GLY A 115 -0.31 3.41 9.26
C GLY A 115 -1.21 3.04 8.08
N TRP A 116 -2.45 2.56 8.33
CA TRP A 116 -3.43 2.30 7.26
C TRP A 116 -3.79 3.57 6.50
N GLU A 117 -4.09 4.63 7.24
CA GLU A 117 -4.46 5.93 6.67
C GLU A 117 -3.25 6.62 6.01
N ALA A 118 -2.06 6.46 6.59
CA ALA A 118 -0.83 6.99 6.01
C ALA A 118 -0.53 6.38 4.63
N LEU A 119 -0.68 5.05 4.49
CA LEU A 119 -0.56 4.38 3.18
C LEU A 119 -1.68 4.78 2.22
N TRP A 120 -2.92 4.87 2.72
CA TRP A 120 -4.05 5.31 1.91
C TRP A 120 -3.85 6.71 1.35
N ASN A 121 -3.42 7.67 2.16
CA ASN A 121 -3.29 9.07 1.78
C ASN A 121 -1.99 9.40 1.03
N LEU A 122 -1.02 8.48 0.94
CA LEU A 122 0.19 8.69 0.18
C LEU A 122 -0.16 9.03 -1.28
N SER A 123 0.36 10.15 -1.80
CA SER A 123 0.03 10.61 -3.17
C SER A 123 0.58 9.68 -4.26
N LYS A 124 1.61 8.91 -3.92
CA LYS A 124 2.28 7.98 -4.83
C LYS A 124 1.56 6.64 -4.92
N PRO A 125 1.59 5.97 -6.09
CA PRO A 125 1.06 4.62 -6.25
C PRO A 125 1.66 3.63 -5.27
N THR A 126 0.81 2.74 -4.73
CA THR A 126 1.18 1.72 -3.75
C THR A 126 0.75 0.33 -4.19
N ILE A 127 1.62 -0.66 -3.98
CA ILE A 127 1.37 -2.08 -4.31
C ILE A 127 1.58 -2.92 -3.07
N ALA A 128 0.56 -3.66 -2.63
CA ALA A 128 0.75 -4.73 -1.65
C ALA A 128 1.25 -5.99 -2.37
N MET A 129 2.47 -6.43 -2.06
CA MET A 129 3.05 -7.69 -2.49
C MET A 129 2.82 -8.72 -1.38
N VAL A 130 1.80 -9.56 -1.57
CA VAL A 130 1.27 -10.45 -0.54
C VAL A 130 1.79 -11.87 -0.74
N ASP A 131 2.59 -12.35 0.21
CA ASP A 131 3.05 -13.75 0.24
C ASP A 131 2.66 -14.40 1.58
N GLY A 132 1.67 -15.30 1.54
CA GLY A 132 1.12 -15.95 2.72
C GLY A 132 -0.05 -15.19 3.35
N PHE A 133 -0.10 -15.10 4.67
CA PHE A 133 -1.24 -14.56 5.39
C PHE A 133 -1.34 -13.04 5.31
N ALA A 134 -2.51 -12.54 4.90
CA ALA A 134 -2.95 -11.14 4.99
C ALA A 134 -4.28 -11.13 5.77
N LEU A 135 -4.21 -11.10 7.11
CA LEU A 135 -5.35 -11.30 7.99
C LEU A 135 -5.62 -10.09 8.87
N GLY A 136 -6.88 -9.82 9.16
CA GLY A 136 -7.29 -8.71 10.01
C GLY A 136 -6.65 -7.40 9.59
N GLY A 137 -5.94 -6.72 10.50
CA GLY A 137 -5.18 -5.51 10.20
C GLY A 137 -4.22 -5.65 9.00
N GLY A 138 -3.74 -6.85 8.70
CA GLY A 138 -2.91 -7.12 7.53
C GLY A 138 -3.70 -7.13 6.22
N CYS A 139 -4.92 -7.65 6.22
CA CYS A 139 -5.84 -7.49 5.10
C CYS A 139 -6.18 -6.01 4.88
N GLU A 140 -6.32 -5.25 5.97
CA GLU A 140 -6.56 -3.81 5.93
C GLU A 140 -5.37 -3.02 5.36
N ILE A 141 -4.11 -3.39 5.70
CA ILE A 141 -2.89 -2.83 5.05
C ILE A 141 -2.92 -3.12 3.55
N ALA A 142 -3.22 -4.35 3.14
CA ALA A 142 -3.31 -4.70 1.73
C ALA A 142 -4.39 -3.89 1.00
N CYS A 143 -5.56 -3.67 1.63
CA CYS A 143 -6.65 -2.85 1.10
C CYS A 143 -6.35 -1.34 1.13
N SER A 144 -5.38 -0.89 1.91
CA SER A 144 -4.93 0.50 1.92
C SER A 144 -3.98 0.82 0.77
N CYS A 145 -3.41 -0.18 0.11
CA CYS A 145 -2.64 -0.03 -1.12
C CYS A 145 -3.56 0.06 -2.35
N ASP A 146 -3.04 0.65 -3.44
CA ASP A 146 -3.80 0.79 -4.70
C ASP A 146 -3.95 -0.56 -5.42
N LEU A 147 -2.87 -1.34 -5.49
CA LEU A 147 -2.84 -2.65 -6.11
C LEU A 147 -2.48 -3.75 -5.09
N ARG A 148 -2.94 -4.96 -5.35
CA ARG A 148 -2.62 -6.17 -4.58
C ARG A 148 -2.18 -7.26 -5.54
N ILE A 149 -0.94 -7.75 -5.36
CA ILE A 149 -0.34 -8.84 -6.12
C ILE A 149 -0.01 -9.93 -5.12
N ALA A 150 -0.53 -11.13 -5.31
CA ALA A 150 -0.46 -12.20 -4.32
C ALA A 150 0.21 -13.46 -4.85
N SER A 151 0.82 -14.23 -3.97
CA SER A 151 1.24 -15.59 -4.30
C SER A 151 0.07 -16.57 -4.25
N THR A 152 0.15 -17.70 -4.96
CA THR A 152 -0.85 -18.78 -4.95
C THR A 152 -1.12 -19.34 -3.54
N ARG A 153 -0.17 -19.22 -2.61
CA ARG A 153 -0.32 -19.66 -1.21
C ARG A 153 -0.93 -18.61 -0.28
N SER A 154 -1.26 -17.43 -0.78
CA SER A 154 -1.79 -16.34 0.05
C SER A 154 -3.21 -16.59 0.52
N LYS A 155 -3.50 -16.09 1.72
CA LYS A 155 -4.82 -16.16 2.36
C LYS A 155 -5.22 -14.78 2.85
N PHE A 156 -6.46 -14.40 2.59
CA PHE A 156 -7.04 -13.13 3.00
C PHE A 156 -8.23 -13.36 3.93
N GLY A 157 -8.42 -12.50 4.91
CA GLY A 157 -9.55 -12.60 5.82
C GLY A 157 -9.58 -11.52 6.87
N THR A 158 -10.73 -11.38 7.53
CA THR A 158 -10.97 -10.45 8.63
C THR A 158 -11.52 -11.21 9.84
N PRO A 159 -10.65 -11.97 10.58
CA PRO A 159 -11.07 -12.87 11.64
C PRO A 159 -11.40 -12.19 12.97
N GLU A 160 -11.47 -10.86 13.03
CA GLU A 160 -11.70 -10.06 14.23
C GLU A 160 -12.98 -10.47 14.99
N ILE A 161 -13.98 -10.97 14.26
CA ILE A 161 -15.24 -11.45 14.87
C ILE A 161 -15.02 -12.56 15.89
N ASN A 162 -13.99 -13.38 15.71
CA ASN A 162 -13.61 -14.44 16.64
C ASN A 162 -13.05 -13.90 17.98
N LEU A 163 -12.70 -12.61 18.01
CA LEU A 163 -12.25 -11.90 19.21
C LEU A 163 -13.36 -10.99 19.79
N GLY A 164 -14.57 -11.03 19.24
CA GLY A 164 -15.65 -10.12 19.61
C GLY A 164 -15.43 -8.70 19.11
N LEU A 165 -14.63 -8.53 18.04
CA LEU A 165 -14.28 -7.26 17.42
C LEU A 165 -14.74 -7.22 15.96
N ILE A 166 -14.60 -6.06 15.34
CA ILE A 166 -14.74 -5.86 13.89
C ILE A 166 -13.44 -5.29 13.34
N PRO A 167 -13.19 -5.35 12.01
CA PRO A 167 -12.07 -4.64 11.39
C PRO A 167 -12.07 -3.17 11.78
N GLY A 168 -10.93 -2.63 12.19
CA GLY A 168 -10.79 -1.28 12.77
C GLY A 168 -9.86 -0.35 11.99
N GLY A 169 -9.11 -0.85 10.99
CA GLY A 169 -8.19 -0.10 10.14
C GLY A 169 -8.80 0.30 8.78
N GLY A 170 -10.13 0.29 8.64
CA GLY A 170 -10.85 0.66 7.41
C GLY A 170 -11.30 -0.53 6.56
N GLY A 171 -11.08 -1.76 7.03
CA GLY A 171 -11.41 -2.98 6.29
C GLY A 171 -12.89 -3.09 5.93
N THR A 172 -13.80 -2.74 6.83
CA THR A 172 -15.25 -2.77 6.56
C THR A 172 -15.64 -1.88 5.38
N GLN A 173 -14.96 -0.75 5.18
CA GLN A 173 -15.26 0.22 4.13
C GLN A 173 -14.54 -0.16 2.81
N ARG A 174 -13.22 -0.39 2.89
CA ARG A 174 -12.42 -0.68 1.70
C ARG A 174 -12.78 -2.04 1.07
N LEU A 175 -13.04 -3.07 1.87
CA LEU A 175 -13.50 -4.36 1.33
C LEU A 175 -14.87 -4.21 0.63
N ALA A 176 -15.83 -3.51 1.24
CA ALA A 176 -17.15 -3.31 0.63
C ALA A 176 -17.04 -2.61 -0.73
N SER A 177 -16.10 -1.68 -0.87
CA SER A 177 -15.85 -1.01 -2.15
C SER A 177 -15.13 -1.89 -3.18
N LEU A 178 -14.23 -2.78 -2.73
CA LEU A 178 -13.44 -3.65 -3.61
C LEU A 178 -14.20 -4.89 -4.08
N ILE A 179 -14.92 -5.58 -3.18
CA ILE A 179 -15.53 -6.89 -3.43
C ILE A 179 -17.05 -6.91 -3.26
N GLY A 180 -17.63 -5.74 -3.00
CA GLY A 180 -19.06 -5.57 -2.81
C GLY A 180 -19.56 -6.00 -1.43
N TYR A 181 -20.78 -5.53 -1.10
CA TYR A 181 -21.40 -5.64 0.21
C TYR A 181 -21.55 -7.10 0.68
N GLY A 182 -22.11 -7.98 -0.18
CA GLY A 182 -22.43 -9.36 0.22
C GLY A 182 -21.21 -10.18 0.61
N LYS A 183 -20.14 -10.14 -0.19
CA LYS A 183 -18.91 -10.89 0.09
C LYS A 183 -18.15 -10.32 1.29
N THR A 184 -18.17 -9.01 1.48
CA THR A 184 -17.62 -8.39 2.69
C THR A 184 -18.33 -8.84 3.94
N MET A 185 -19.68 -8.88 3.93
CA MET A 185 -20.47 -9.38 5.06
C MET A 185 -20.14 -10.83 5.39
N GLU A 186 -20.06 -11.69 4.37
CA GLU A 186 -19.67 -13.09 4.55
C GLU A 186 -18.32 -13.20 5.25
N MET A 187 -17.27 -12.53 4.73
CA MET A 187 -15.94 -12.57 5.31
C MET A 187 -15.88 -12.04 6.75
N VAL A 188 -16.57 -10.94 7.02
CA VAL A 188 -16.56 -10.30 8.36
C VAL A 188 -17.38 -11.14 9.36
N TYR A 189 -18.54 -11.68 8.97
CA TYR A 189 -19.42 -12.42 9.89
C TYR A 189 -18.91 -13.80 10.20
N THR A 190 -18.29 -14.47 9.24
CA THR A 190 -17.75 -15.82 9.45
C THR A 190 -16.35 -15.81 10.02
N GLY A 191 -15.56 -14.74 9.75
CA GLY A 191 -14.14 -14.68 10.05
C GLY A 191 -13.32 -15.70 9.25
N GLU A 192 -13.89 -16.28 8.19
CA GLU A 192 -13.21 -17.26 7.35
C GLU A 192 -12.21 -16.60 6.40
N MET A 193 -11.20 -17.36 6.02
CA MET A 193 -10.18 -16.95 5.08
C MET A 193 -10.50 -17.45 3.68
N ILE A 194 -10.28 -16.60 2.68
CA ILE A 194 -10.32 -16.96 1.26
C ILE A 194 -8.92 -17.17 0.69
N GLY A 195 -8.77 -18.02 -0.31
CA GLY A 195 -7.51 -18.23 -1.02
C GLY A 195 -7.25 -17.15 -2.07
N ALA A 196 -6.02 -17.11 -2.59
CA ALA A 196 -5.59 -16.13 -3.57
C ALA A 196 -6.42 -16.14 -4.86
N GLU A 197 -6.76 -17.31 -5.39
CA GLU A 197 -7.57 -17.44 -6.62
C GLU A 197 -9.01 -16.94 -6.41
N GLU A 198 -9.63 -17.24 -5.29
CA GLU A 198 -10.94 -16.67 -4.94
C GLU A 198 -10.84 -15.15 -4.77
N ALA A 199 -9.83 -14.67 -4.08
CA ALA A 199 -9.58 -13.24 -3.89
C ALA A 199 -9.42 -12.51 -5.23
N LYS A 200 -8.76 -13.14 -6.23
CA LYS A 200 -8.68 -12.61 -7.59
C LYS A 200 -10.04 -12.65 -8.30
N ALA A 201 -10.77 -13.74 -8.18
CA ALA A 201 -12.06 -13.89 -8.85
C ALA A 201 -13.12 -12.87 -8.39
N ILE A 202 -13.06 -12.45 -7.12
CA ILE A 202 -13.96 -11.43 -6.56
C ILE A 202 -13.42 -9.99 -6.66
N GLY A 203 -12.25 -9.77 -7.26
CA GLY A 203 -11.67 -8.45 -7.48
C GLY A 203 -10.87 -7.90 -6.29
N LEU A 204 -10.64 -8.68 -5.23
CA LEU A 204 -9.78 -8.26 -4.13
C LEU A 204 -8.30 -8.18 -4.55
N VAL A 205 -7.84 -9.08 -5.42
CA VAL A 205 -6.46 -9.19 -5.86
C VAL A 205 -6.35 -8.98 -7.38
N ASN A 206 -5.38 -8.20 -7.83
CA ASN A 206 -5.16 -7.90 -9.25
C ASN A 206 -4.48 -9.07 -9.99
N HIS A 207 -3.44 -9.66 -9.37
CA HIS A 207 -2.67 -10.74 -9.96
C HIS A 207 -2.34 -11.81 -8.91
N VAL A 208 -2.33 -13.08 -9.35
CA VAL A 208 -1.87 -14.21 -8.56
C VAL A 208 -0.75 -14.91 -9.32
N LEU A 209 0.38 -15.15 -8.66
CA LEU A 209 1.61 -15.72 -9.23
C LEU A 209 2.09 -16.89 -8.35
N GLU A 210 2.92 -17.75 -8.90
CA GLU A 210 3.69 -18.66 -8.08
C GLU A 210 4.63 -17.88 -7.15
N PRO A 211 4.93 -18.39 -5.95
CA PRO A 211 5.73 -17.66 -4.97
C PRO A 211 7.09 -17.19 -5.48
N ASP A 212 7.71 -17.97 -6.34
CA ASP A 212 9.04 -17.66 -6.88
C ASP A 212 9.00 -16.55 -7.95
N ASP A 213 7.85 -16.33 -8.60
CA ASP A 213 7.66 -15.31 -9.63
C ASP A 213 7.10 -13.99 -9.05
N LEU A 214 6.61 -13.99 -7.81
CA LEU A 214 5.87 -12.90 -7.20
C LEU A 214 6.69 -11.59 -7.15
N GLU A 215 7.92 -11.66 -6.69
CA GLU A 215 8.80 -10.51 -6.51
C GLU A 215 9.17 -9.88 -7.84
N GLU A 216 9.65 -10.68 -8.80
CA GLU A 216 10.05 -10.21 -10.13
C GLU A 216 8.87 -9.54 -10.86
N PHE A 217 7.70 -10.17 -10.84
CA PHE A 217 6.50 -9.61 -11.44
C PHE A 217 6.08 -8.30 -10.78
N THR A 218 6.05 -8.25 -9.45
CA THR A 218 5.67 -7.04 -8.70
C THR A 218 6.63 -5.89 -8.99
N PHE A 219 7.94 -6.16 -9.03
CA PHE A 219 8.95 -5.15 -9.31
C PHE A 219 8.89 -4.67 -10.76
N SER A 220 8.49 -5.51 -11.71
CA SER A 220 8.26 -5.10 -13.10
C SER A 220 7.09 -4.09 -13.20
N ILE A 221 5.99 -4.34 -12.47
CA ILE A 221 4.85 -3.41 -12.39
C ILE A 221 5.26 -2.11 -11.69
N ALA A 222 5.97 -2.19 -10.55
CA ALA A 222 6.46 -1.02 -9.83
C ALA A 222 7.40 -0.16 -10.69
N SER A 223 8.30 -0.80 -11.45
CA SER A 223 9.20 -0.13 -12.39
C SER A 223 8.44 0.54 -13.53
N THR A 224 7.43 -0.14 -14.08
CA THR A 224 6.56 0.44 -15.12
C THR A 224 5.83 1.68 -14.60
N ILE A 225 5.26 1.62 -13.40
CA ILE A 225 4.59 2.75 -12.76
C ILE A 225 5.61 3.88 -12.51
N ALA A 226 6.74 3.58 -11.89
CA ALA A 226 7.76 4.58 -11.55
C ALA A 226 8.39 5.24 -12.80
N SER A 227 8.28 4.63 -13.98
CA SER A 227 8.73 5.23 -15.25
C SER A 227 7.77 6.28 -15.81
N LYS A 228 6.59 6.48 -15.23
CA LYS A 228 5.59 7.47 -15.69
C LYS A 228 5.75 8.81 -14.95
N SER A 229 5.06 9.85 -15.43
CA SER A 229 4.98 11.14 -14.74
C SER A 229 4.37 10.96 -13.34
N SER A 230 5.13 11.29 -12.30
CA SER A 230 4.65 11.16 -10.91
C SER A 230 3.50 12.13 -10.62
N HIS A 231 3.55 13.34 -11.20
CA HIS A 231 2.49 14.31 -11.08
C HIS A 231 1.17 13.76 -11.67
N THR A 232 1.22 13.26 -12.90
CA THR A 232 0.04 12.67 -13.55
C THR A 232 -0.49 11.45 -12.79
N LEU A 233 0.40 10.60 -12.24
CA LEU A 233 -0.02 9.45 -11.43
C LEU A 233 -0.73 9.87 -10.14
N SER A 234 -0.25 10.92 -9.45
CA SER A 234 -0.90 11.41 -8.23
C SER A 234 -2.29 11.98 -8.50
N ILE A 235 -2.44 12.71 -9.61
CA ILE A 235 -3.74 13.21 -10.06
C ILE A 235 -4.68 12.05 -10.43
N ALA A 236 -4.20 11.07 -11.19
CA ALA A 236 -5.00 9.89 -11.53
C ALA A 236 -5.49 9.15 -10.27
N LYS A 237 -4.60 8.94 -9.28
CA LYS A 237 -4.96 8.34 -7.99
C LYS A 237 -6.05 9.14 -7.27
N LYS A 238 -5.89 10.47 -7.18
CA LYS A 238 -6.86 11.37 -6.57
C LYS A 238 -8.23 11.26 -7.23
N VAL A 239 -8.28 11.36 -8.55
CA VAL A 239 -9.52 11.32 -9.34
C VAL A 239 -10.22 9.98 -9.22
N ILE A 240 -9.47 8.87 -9.36
CA ILE A 240 -10.05 7.51 -9.23
C ILE A 240 -10.62 7.30 -7.81
N ARG A 241 -9.94 7.77 -6.77
CA ARG A 241 -10.42 7.65 -5.38
C ARG A 241 -11.66 8.48 -5.09
N ALA A 242 -11.87 9.59 -5.79
CA ALA A 242 -13.10 10.36 -5.68
C ALA A 242 -14.35 9.52 -6.01
N ALA A 243 -14.22 8.47 -6.83
CA ALA A 243 -15.32 7.55 -7.13
C ALA A 243 -15.80 6.72 -5.92
N LEU A 244 -15.05 6.69 -4.82
CA LEU A 244 -15.42 5.97 -3.58
C LEU A 244 -16.30 6.83 -2.66
N ASP A 245 -16.17 8.15 -2.73
CA ASP A 245 -16.80 9.08 -1.78
C ASP A 245 -17.86 9.97 -2.46
N GLU A 246 -17.76 10.14 -3.79
CA GLU A 246 -18.59 11.08 -4.55
C GLU A 246 -19.62 10.36 -5.43
N SER A 247 -20.67 11.07 -5.82
CA SER A 247 -21.53 10.58 -6.89
C SER A 247 -20.81 10.57 -8.22
N ILE A 248 -21.20 9.67 -9.16
CA ILE A 248 -20.60 9.60 -10.50
C ILE A 248 -20.59 10.98 -11.19
N SER A 249 -21.67 11.75 -11.09
CA SER A 249 -21.74 13.07 -11.69
C SER A 249 -20.77 14.08 -11.07
N GLN A 250 -20.51 13.98 -9.77
CA GLN A 250 -19.52 14.81 -9.10
C GLN A 250 -18.10 14.37 -9.42
N GLY A 251 -17.86 13.04 -9.44
CA GLY A 251 -16.58 12.46 -9.82
C GLY A 251 -16.17 12.86 -11.24
N ILE A 252 -17.10 12.86 -12.21
CA ILE A 252 -16.83 13.32 -13.58
C ILE A 252 -16.42 14.80 -13.63
N LYS A 253 -17.02 15.66 -12.81
CA LYS A 253 -16.59 17.07 -12.74
C LYS A 253 -15.16 17.22 -12.20
N ILE A 254 -14.83 16.47 -11.15
CA ILE A 254 -13.46 16.44 -10.62
C ILE A 254 -12.48 15.95 -11.70
N GLU A 255 -12.85 14.91 -12.44
CA GLU A 255 -12.04 14.39 -13.57
C GLU A 255 -11.83 15.45 -14.65
N GLU A 256 -12.89 16.15 -15.09
CA GLU A 256 -12.82 17.21 -16.11
C GLU A 256 -11.91 18.36 -15.66
N ASP A 257 -12.05 18.80 -14.39
CA ASP A 257 -11.25 19.88 -13.83
C ASP A 257 -9.76 19.49 -13.75
N GLU A 258 -9.45 18.33 -13.20
CA GLU A 258 -8.07 17.84 -13.09
C GLU A 258 -7.46 17.53 -14.46
N PHE A 259 -8.23 16.97 -15.39
CA PHE A 259 -7.79 16.73 -16.77
C PHE A 259 -7.41 18.04 -17.47
N ALA A 260 -8.23 19.09 -17.29
CA ALA A 260 -7.93 20.40 -17.86
C ALA A 260 -6.63 21.00 -17.30
N LEU A 261 -6.41 20.90 -15.98
CA LEU A 261 -5.19 21.40 -15.33
C LEU A 261 -3.92 20.69 -15.83
N LEU A 262 -4.01 19.42 -16.19
CA LEU A 262 -2.86 18.69 -16.75
C LEU A 262 -2.35 19.28 -18.09
N PHE A 263 -3.17 20.02 -18.85
CA PHE A 263 -2.73 20.67 -20.09
C PHE A 263 -1.70 21.78 -19.85
N ASP A 264 -1.64 22.33 -18.65
CA ASP A 264 -0.69 23.38 -18.27
C ASP A 264 0.67 22.84 -17.81
N THR A 265 0.81 21.49 -17.71
CA THR A 265 2.03 20.84 -17.22
C THR A 265 3.10 20.68 -18.29
N GLU A 266 4.36 20.68 -17.86
CA GLU A 266 5.48 20.34 -18.75
C GLU A 266 5.38 18.88 -19.22
N ASP A 267 4.99 17.98 -18.34
CA ASP A 267 4.91 16.55 -18.62
C ASP A 267 3.90 16.22 -19.70
N LYS A 268 2.76 16.92 -19.79
CA LYS A 268 1.82 16.76 -20.89
C LYS A 268 2.49 17.08 -22.23
N ASN A 269 3.24 18.17 -22.31
CA ASN A 269 3.94 18.56 -23.54
C ASN A 269 5.02 17.53 -23.90
N ILE A 270 5.81 17.07 -22.90
CA ILE A 270 6.83 16.03 -23.09
C ILE A 270 6.19 14.75 -23.62
N GLY A 271 5.10 14.30 -23.01
CA GLY A 271 4.43 13.07 -23.39
C GLY A 271 3.85 13.13 -24.81
N VAL A 272 3.18 14.22 -25.17
CA VAL A 272 2.65 14.42 -26.52
C VAL A 272 3.76 14.43 -27.58
N GLN A 273 4.87 15.15 -27.33
CA GLN A 273 6.00 15.20 -28.26
C GLN A 273 6.68 13.84 -28.39
N ALA A 274 6.92 13.15 -27.29
CA ALA A 274 7.51 11.82 -27.30
C ALA A 274 6.64 10.82 -28.09
N PHE A 275 5.33 10.85 -27.89
CA PHE A 275 4.39 10.01 -28.64
C PHE A 275 4.43 10.29 -30.16
N LEU A 276 4.38 11.56 -30.56
CA LEU A 276 4.43 11.96 -31.97
C LEU A 276 5.76 11.61 -32.63
N SER A 277 6.85 11.70 -31.88
CA SER A 277 8.22 11.43 -32.35
C SER A 277 8.62 9.95 -32.20
N ARG A 278 7.77 9.12 -31.57
CA ARG A 278 8.05 7.70 -31.25
C ARG A 278 9.31 7.51 -30.43
N THR A 279 9.50 8.37 -29.42
CA THR A 279 10.62 8.33 -28.47
C THR A 279 10.10 8.10 -27.05
N GLU A 280 10.97 7.70 -26.13
CA GLU A 280 10.65 7.63 -24.72
C GLU A 280 10.58 9.04 -24.10
N PRO A 281 9.57 9.33 -23.28
CA PRO A 281 9.46 10.62 -22.60
C PRO A 281 10.46 10.75 -21.44
N ASN A 282 11.06 11.93 -21.33
CA ASN A 282 11.91 12.29 -20.18
C ASN A 282 11.14 13.23 -19.26
N TRP A 283 10.34 12.66 -18.37
CA TRP A 283 9.44 13.38 -17.49
C TRP A 283 10.16 14.36 -16.57
N LYS A 284 9.54 15.50 -16.33
CA LYS A 284 9.99 16.54 -15.38
C LYS A 284 9.20 16.49 -14.07
N HIS A 285 8.07 15.76 -14.07
CA HIS A 285 7.19 15.51 -12.91
C HIS A 285 6.54 16.78 -12.36
N LYS A 286 6.25 17.72 -13.25
CA LYS A 286 5.58 18.98 -12.95
C LYS A 286 4.77 19.50 -14.16
#